data_3de33d5ad9ceec572198d22564a7d491
#
_entry.id   3de33d5ad9ceec572198d22564a7d491
#
_cell.length_a   1.000
_cell.length_b   1.000
_cell.length_c   1.000
_cell.angle_alpha   90.00
_cell.angle_beta   90.00
_cell.angle_gamma   90.00
#
_symmetry.space_group_name_H-M   'P 1'
#
loop_
_entity.id
_entity.type
_entity.pdbx_description
1 polymer ?
#
loop_
_entity_poly.entity_id
_entity_poly.type
_entity_poly.pdbx_seq_one_letter_code
_entity_poly.pdbx_strand_id
1 'polypeptide(L)'
;YIFTQLNKVTRYVFRKEDDPVLEYLDDDGQTVEPKFYVPIVPMILVNGGKGIGTGFSTDILSYHVDHLIKYLKNKLQVSEMSEKIDFFPYYRDFHGTYERVDEKKFMTKGRYTKLSDKKIKITELPVGYWTEDFKQHIESLMVVNESTEKKIQKLTKVDSSSNVDELKGKKVSKKVTPIIKDYSDLSTDKNVEMDITFHDSINEGPETSNGGISNKVEKTLKLYSTFSTNNMHLFDHEEKLLKYNTEEEIIEKYYP
;
A
#
# COMPACT_ATOMS: atom_id res chain seq x y z
N TYR A 1 -7.73 7.16 31.48
CA TYR A 1 -7.19 5.82 31.28
C TYR A 1 -8.10 5.02 30.35
N ILE A 2 -7.49 4.23 29.46
CA ILE A 2 -8.23 3.36 28.56
C ILE A 2 -8.05 1.92 29.05
N PHE A 3 -9.15 1.26 29.37
CA PHE A 3 -9.13 -0.14 29.75
C PHE A 3 -8.89 -1.02 28.52
N THR A 4 -8.01 -2.01 28.66
CA THR A 4 -7.67 -2.95 27.62
C THR A 4 -7.88 -4.39 28.10
N GLN A 5 -8.02 -5.30 27.18
CA GLN A 5 -8.08 -6.74 27.45
C GLN A 5 -7.38 -7.51 26.35
N LEU A 6 -6.89 -8.70 26.66
CA LEU A 6 -6.29 -9.58 25.68
C LEU A 6 -7.33 -10.02 24.65
N ASN A 7 -6.96 -9.98 23.39
CA ASN A 7 -7.76 -10.57 22.32
C ASN A 7 -7.78 -12.11 22.48
N LYS A 8 -8.87 -12.75 22.08
CA LYS A 8 -9.01 -14.22 22.15
C LYS A 8 -7.92 -14.94 21.36
N VAL A 9 -7.42 -14.36 20.26
CA VAL A 9 -6.36 -14.94 19.43
C VAL A 9 -4.98 -14.91 20.11
N THR A 10 -4.79 -14.08 21.14
CA THR A 10 -3.47 -13.91 21.79
C THR A 10 -2.88 -15.24 22.27
N ARG A 11 -3.70 -16.09 22.89
CA ARG A 11 -3.23 -17.38 23.42
C ARG A 11 -3.08 -18.48 22.36
N TYR A 12 -3.47 -18.23 21.11
CA TYR A 12 -3.10 -19.07 19.97
C TYR A 12 -1.75 -18.67 19.39
N VAL A 13 -1.40 -17.38 19.47
CA VAL A 13 -0.13 -16.83 18.97
C VAL A 13 0.99 -17.00 20.01
N PHE A 14 0.71 -16.69 21.27
CA PHE A 14 1.61 -16.81 22.42
C PHE A 14 1.08 -17.91 23.33
N ARG A 15 1.64 -19.09 23.19
CA ARG A 15 1.12 -20.29 23.85
C ARG A 15 1.35 -20.23 25.37
N LYS A 16 0.36 -20.68 26.11
CA LYS A 16 0.44 -20.71 27.56
C LYS A 16 1.50 -21.72 28.08
N GLU A 17 1.74 -22.76 27.29
CA GLU A 17 2.72 -23.79 27.59
C GLU A 17 4.16 -23.25 27.60
N ASP A 18 4.41 -22.14 26.91
CA ASP A 18 5.71 -21.49 26.83
C ASP A 18 5.98 -20.58 28.04
N ASP A 19 4.93 -20.09 28.73
CA ASP A 19 5.06 -19.18 29.88
C ASP A 19 6.10 -19.64 30.92
N PRO A 20 6.18 -20.95 31.33
CA PRO A 20 7.14 -21.39 32.34
C PRO A 20 8.61 -21.40 31.90
N VAL A 21 8.89 -21.31 30.60
CA VAL A 21 10.25 -21.36 30.04
C VAL A 21 10.78 -19.99 29.63
N LEU A 22 9.93 -18.94 29.68
CA LEU A 22 10.33 -17.59 29.41
C LEU A 22 11.17 -17.02 30.56
N GLU A 23 12.11 -16.12 30.20
CA GLU A 23 12.89 -15.37 31.18
C GLU A 23 12.15 -14.09 31.54
N TYR A 24 11.79 -13.95 32.83
CA TYR A 24 11.02 -12.83 33.33
C TYR A 24 11.90 -11.75 33.94
N LEU A 25 11.46 -10.51 33.82
CA LEU A 25 12.06 -9.38 34.51
C LEU A 25 11.65 -9.40 35.99
N ASP A 26 12.55 -8.92 36.84
CA ASP A 26 12.31 -8.70 38.26
C ASP A 26 12.27 -7.20 38.54
N ASP A 27 11.22 -6.74 39.20
CA ASP A 27 11.05 -5.36 39.63
C ASP A 27 10.83 -5.35 41.14
N ASP A 28 11.86 -4.98 41.91
CA ASP A 28 11.88 -4.95 43.36
C ASP A 28 11.39 -6.28 44.03
N GLY A 29 11.81 -7.43 43.50
CA GLY A 29 11.45 -8.76 43.98
C GLY A 29 10.08 -9.28 43.50
N GLN A 30 9.47 -8.57 42.56
CA GLN A 30 8.25 -9.00 41.88
C GLN A 30 8.56 -9.40 40.42
N THR A 31 8.14 -10.60 40.05
CA THR A 31 8.19 -11.05 38.67
C THR A 31 7.13 -10.26 37.86
N VAL A 32 7.59 -9.54 36.83
CA VAL A 32 6.73 -8.76 35.94
C VAL A 32 6.61 -9.43 34.57
N GLU A 33 6.78 -8.71 33.46
CA GLU A 33 6.68 -9.30 32.13
C GLU A 33 7.94 -10.11 31.73
N PRO A 34 7.86 -11.02 30.75
CA PRO A 34 9.02 -11.64 30.15
C PRO A 34 9.89 -10.61 29.42
N LYS A 35 11.20 -10.86 29.35
CA LYS A 35 12.12 -10.04 28.57
C LYS A 35 11.64 -9.89 27.11
N PHE A 36 11.12 -10.96 26.53
CA PHE A 36 10.47 -10.98 25.22
C PHE A 36 9.51 -12.18 25.13
N TYR A 37 8.53 -12.06 24.24
CA TYR A 37 7.61 -13.14 23.91
C TYR A 37 8.02 -13.81 22.62
N VAL A 38 7.80 -15.12 22.52
CA VAL A 38 8.05 -15.90 21.30
C VAL A 38 6.71 -16.30 20.69
N PRO A 39 6.23 -15.59 19.68
CA PRO A 39 5.01 -15.97 18.96
C PRO A 39 5.25 -17.20 18.07
N ILE A 40 4.20 -17.94 17.71
CA ILE A 40 4.33 -19.11 16.81
C ILE A 40 4.54 -18.75 15.33
N VAL A 41 4.43 -17.48 14.98
CA VAL A 41 4.67 -16.93 13.65
C VAL A 41 5.42 -15.60 13.77
N PRO A 42 6.25 -15.20 12.79
CA PRO A 42 6.97 -13.94 12.82
C PRO A 42 6.01 -12.75 12.73
N MET A 43 5.60 -12.21 13.87
CA MET A 43 4.59 -11.15 13.97
C MET A 43 4.98 -9.88 13.23
N ILE A 44 6.27 -9.62 13.03
CA ILE A 44 6.72 -8.48 12.23
C ILE A 44 6.26 -8.58 10.77
N LEU A 45 6.15 -9.78 10.21
CA LEU A 45 5.62 -10.01 8.87
C LEU A 45 4.10 -10.05 8.83
N VAL A 46 3.44 -10.31 9.96
CA VAL A 46 1.96 -10.25 10.05
C VAL A 46 1.50 -8.79 10.12
N ASN A 47 2.12 -8.01 10.99
CA ASN A 47 1.72 -6.63 11.27
C ASN A 47 2.41 -5.61 10.36
N GLY A 48 3.56 -5.96 9.79
CA GLY A 48 4.46 -5.00 9.20
C GLY A 48 5.10 -4.09 10.26
N GLY A 49 6.01 -3.23 9.83
CA GLY A 49 6.63 -2.27 10.72
C GLY A 49 7.33 -1.17 9.94
N LYS A 50 7.16 0.07 10.40
CA LYS A 50 7.84 1.22 9.83
C LYS A 50 8.41 2.08 10.95
N GLY A 51 9.70 2.36 10.87
CA GLY A 51 10.37 3.15 11.87
C GLY A 51 11.58 3.87 11.34
N ILE A 52 11.91 5.00 11.99
CA ILE A 52 13.07 5.81 11.69
C ILE A 52 13.95 5.78 12.94
N GLY A 53 15.18 5.27 12.77
CA GLY A 53 16.20 5.28 13.80
C GLY A 53 17.30 6.31 13.51
N THR A 54 18.25 6.46 14.43
CA THR A 54 19.44 7.31 14.22
C THR A 54 20.38 6.61 13.25
N GLY A 55 20.45 7.09 12.02
CA GLY A 55 21.34 6.57 10.98
C GLY A 55 20.79 5.39 10.16
N PHE A 56 19.61 4.87 10.48
CA PHE A 56 18.92 3.84 9.69
C PHE A 56 17.40 3.99 9.77
N SER A 57 16.70 3.32 8.87
CA SER A 57 15.24 3.19 8.89
C SER A 57 14.85 1.78 8.52
N THR A 58 13.62 1.41 8.84
CA THR A 58 13.04 0.14 8.41
C THR A 58 11.63 0.36 7.87
N ASP A 59 11.27 -0.40 6.85
CA ASP A 59 9.93 -0.41 6.26
C ASP A 59 9.62 -1.85 5.81
N ILE A 60 8.89 -2.57 6.65
CA ILE A 60 8.54 -3.98 6.46
C ILE A 60 7.05 -4.05 6.20
N LEU A 61 6.68 -4.63 5.07
CA LEU A 61 5.29 -4.79 4.67
C LEU A 61 4.62 -5.90 5.48
N SER A 62 3.30 -5.87 5.56
CA SER A 62 2.50 -6.93 6.16
C SER A 62 2.12 -7.99 5.14
N TYR A 63 2.06 -9.25 5.55
CA TYR A 63 1.76 -10.41 4.71
C TYR A 63 0.65 -11.25 5.32
N HIS A 64 -0.05 -12.01 4.48
CA HIS A 64 -1.13 -12.87 4.93
C HIS A 64 -0.59 -13.98 5.83
N VAL A 65 -1.17 -14.13 7.03
CA VAL A 65 -0.71 -15.09 8.05
C VAL A 65 -0.72 -16.54 7.55
N ASP A 66 -1.68 -16.91 6.69
CA ASP A 66 -1.77 -18.26 6.14
C ASP A 66 -0.55 -18.61 5.24
N HIS A 67 0.02 -17.64 4.54
CA HIS A 67 1.24 -17.84 3.75
C HIS A 67 2.44 -18.12 4.66
N LEU A 68 2.55 -17.38 5.77
CA LEU A 68 3.59 -17.59 6.78
C LEU A 68 3.46 -18.97 7.44
N ILE A 69 2.24 -19.34 7.84
CA ILE A 69 1.95 -20.66 8.41
C ILE A 69 2.28 -21.77 7.41
N LYS A 70 1.89 -21.61 6.14
CA LYS A 70 2.18 -22.57 5.07
C LYS A 70 3.68 -22.74 4.87
N TYR A 71 4.43 -21.63 4.86
CA TYR A 71 5.89 -21.66 4.75
C TYR A 71 6.54 -22.41 5.91
N LEU A 72 6.14 -22.10 7.16
CA LEU A 72 6.67 -22.76 8.35
C LEU A 72 6.30 -24.26 8.38
N LYS A 73 5.09 -24.64 7.97
CA LYS A 73 4.70 -26.05 7.84
C LYS A 73 5.52 -26.79 6.79
N ASN A 74 5.83 -26.16 5.67
CA ASN A 74 6.72 -26.74 4.66
C ASN A 74 8.13 -26.96 5.24
N LYS A 75 8.64 -26.01 6.01
CA LYS A 75 9.93 -26.13 6.71
C LYS A 75 9.95 -27.27 7.72
N LEU A 76 8.88 -27.44 8.48
CA LEU A 76 8.71 -28.53 9.46
C LEU A 76 8.45 -29.88 8.80
N GLN A 77 8.40 -29.96 7.47
CA GLN A 77 8.10 -31.18 6.71
C GLN A 77 6.75 -31.82 7.10
N VAL A 78 5.82 -31.02 7.59
CA VAL A 78 4.46 -31.47 7.95
C VAL A 78 3.56 -31.60 6.72
N SER A 79 3.98 -31.03 5.57
CA SER A 79 3.24 -31.02 4.32
C SER A 79 3.99 -31.83 3.26
N GLU A 80 3.29 -32.76 2.60
CA GLU A 80 3.86 -33.54 1.47
C GLU A 80 4.10 -32.70 0.20
N MET A 81 3.54 -31.50 0.11
CA MET A 81 3.66 -30.60 -1.03
C MET A 81 4.50 -29.37 -0.68
N SER A 82 5.74 -29.36 -1.13
CA SER A 82 6.62 -28.18 -1.12
C SER A 82 6.23 -27.22 -2.25
N GLU A 83 5.10 -26.54 -2.12
CA GLU A 83 4.74 -25.43 -3.02
C GLU A 83 5.59 -24.21 -2.72
N LYS A 84 6.14 -23.60 -3.77
CA LYS A 84 6.78 -22.28 -3.64
C LYS A 84 5.72 -21.27 -3.26
N ILE A 85 5.90 -20.61 -2.12
CA ILE A 85 4.99 -19.58 -1.63
C ILE A 85 5.49 -18.24 -2.17
N ASP A 86 4.64 -17.53 -2.87
CA ASP A 86 4.91 -16.18 -3.33
C ASP A 86 4.31 -15.19 -2.33
N PHE A 87 5.18 -14.39 -1.70
CA PHE A 87 4.75 -13.39 -0.73
C PHE A 87 4.30 -12.12 -1.42
N PHE A 88 3.01 -11.79 -1.24
CA PHE A 88 2.44 -10.50 -1.62
C PHE A 88 2.06 -9.71 -0.38
N PRO A 89 2.27 -8.38 -0.38
CA PRO A 89 1.75 -7.53 0.67
C PRO A 89 0.25 -7.77 0.87
N TYR A 90 -0.19 -7.78 2.11
CA TYR A 90 -1.59 -8.01 2.45
C TYR A 90 -2.07 -6.94 3.44
N TYR A 91 -3.21 -6.36 3.12
CA TYR A 91 -3.89 -5.41 3.99
C TYR A 91 -5.34 -5.87 4.17
N ARG A 92 -5.72 -6.05 5.42
CA ARG A 92 -7.05 -6.53 5.77
C ARG A 92 -8.12 -5.57 5.24
N ASP A 93 -9.20 -6.14 4.71
CA ASP A 93 -10.36 -5.42 4.18
C ASP A 93 -10.05 -4.47 2.99
N PHE A 94 -8.89 -4.59 2.37
CA PHE A 94 -8.56 -3.89 1.13
C PHE A 94 -9.10 -4.67 -0.08
N HIS A 95 -9.95 -4.02 -0.86
CA HIS A 95 -10.65 -4.61 -2.01
C HIS A 95 -10.11 -4.16 -3.37
N GLY A 96 -9.03 -3.39 -3.37
CA GLY A 96 -8.31 -3.00 -4.57
C GLY A 96 -7.45 -4.14 -5.14
N THR A 97 -6.55 -3.81 -6.06
CA THR A 97 -5.66 -4.79 -6.69
C THR A 97 -4.23 -4.65 -6.20
N TYR A 98 -3.52 -5.79 -6.14
CA TYR A 98 -2.09 -5.86 -5.88
C TYR A 98 -1.37 -6.25 -7.16
N GLU A 99 -0.32 -5.54 -7.51
CA GLU A 99 0.53 -5.84 -8.65
C GLU A 99 1.99 -5.87 -8.22
N ARG A 100 2.75 -6.85 -8.74
CA ARG A 100 4.21 -6.85 -8.62
C ARG A 100 4.77 -6.06 -9.79
N VAL A 101 5.39 -4.93 -9.51
CA VAL A 101 6.00 -4.05 -10.52
C VAL A 101 7.41 -4.53 -10.86
N ASP A 102 8.14 -4.99 -9.84
CA ASP A 102 9.51 -5.46 -9.91
C ASP A 102 9.74 -6.48 -8.79
N GLU A 103 10.87 -7.15 -8.77
CA GLU A 103 11.24 -8.15 -7.75
C GLU A 103 11.03 -7.64 -6.32
N LYS A 104 11.36 -6.37 -6.06
CA LYS A 104 11.26 -5.71 -4.75
C LYS A 104 10.30 -4.53 -4.71
N LYS A 105 9.40 -4.43 -5.67
CA LYS A 105 8.46 -3.32 -5.77
C LYS A 105 7.06 -3.79 -6.05
N PHE A 106 6.15 -3.40 -5.21
CA PHE A 106 4.73 -3.69 -5.29
C PHE A 106 3.93 -2.42 -5.51
N MET A 107 2.75 -2.58 -6.07
CA MET A 107 1.78 -1.52 -6.27
C MET A 107 0.42 -1.99 -5.79
N THR A 108 -0.29 -1.10 -5.08
CA THR A 108 -1.72 -1.27 -4.82
C THR A 108 -2.49 -0.24 -5.63
N LYS A 109 -3.61 -0.65 -6.19
CA LYS A 109 -4.52 0.23 -6.93
C LYS A 109 -5.87 0.28 -6.25
N GLY A 110 -6.44 1.47 -6.20
CA GLY A 110 -7.83 1.67 -5.81
C GLY A 110 -8.79 1.03 -6.81
N ARG A 111 -10.07 1.08 -6.49
CA ARG A 111 -11.13 0.52 -7.33
C ARG A 111 -12.11 1.60 -7.73
N TYR A 112 -12.43 1.65 -9.02
CA TYR A 112 -13.45 2.53 -9.55
C TYR A 112 -14.29 1.83 -10.61
N THR A 113 -15.48 2.37 -10.88
CA THR A 113 -16.39 1.90 -11.92
C THR A 113 -16.80 3.10 -12.77
N LYS A 114 -16.74 2.96 -14.08
CA LYS A 114 -17.24 3.95 -15.03
C LYS A 114 -18.77 3.91 -15.07
N LEU A 115 -19.42 5.00 -14.67
CA LEU A 115 -20.88 5.15 -14.71
C LEU A 115 -21.35 5.74 -16.03
N SER A 116 -20.56 6.64 -16.62
CA SER A 116 -20.82 7.25 -17.93
C SER A 116 -19.50 7.75 -18.53
N ASP A 117 -19.55 8.32 -19.74
CA ASP A 117 -18.37 8.88 -20.39
C ASP A 117 -17.69 10.01 -19.61
N LYS A 118 -18.40 10.62 -18.66
CA LYS A 118 -17.89 11.72 -17.85
C LYS A 118 -17.96 11.49 -16.36
N LYS A 119 -18.45 10.31 -15.92
CA LYS A 119 -18.67 10.03 -14.51
C LYS A 119 -18.11 8.68 -14.10
N ILE A 120 -17.34 8.68 -13.02
CA ILE A 120 -16.87 7.46 -12.36
C ILE A 120 -17.33 7.42 -10.90
N LYS A 121 -17.45 6.21 -10.36
CA LYS A 121 -17.63 5.96 -8.94
C LYS A 121 -16.38 5.28 -8.40
N ILE A 122 -15.77 5.85 -7.36
CA ILE A 122 -14.65 5.27 -6.64
C ILE A 122 -15.20 4.53 -5.43
N THR A 123 -14.77 3.30 -5.24
CA THR A 123 -15.19 2.42 -4.14
C THR A 123 -14.04 1.96 -3.27
N GLU A 124 -12.78 2.24 -3.67
CA GLU A 124 -11.60 1.92 -2.90
C GLU A 124 -10.46 2.87 -3.26
N LEU A 125 -9.71 3.33 -2.28
CA LEU A 125 -8.46 4.07 -2.46
C LEU A 125 -7.26 3.14 -2.34
N PRO A 126 -6.11 3.45 -2.97
CA PRO A 126 -4.91 2.67 -2.78
C PRO A 126 -4.44 2.74 -1.32
N VAL A 127 -3.79 1.68 -0.86
CA VAL A 127 -3.28 1.61 0.52
C VAL A 127 -2.35 2.78 0.83
N GLY A 128 -2.55 3.40 2.00
CA GLY A 128 -1.77 4.55 2.46
C GLY A 128 -2.20 5.89 1.87
N TYR A 129 -3.23 5.93 1.03
CA TYR A 129 -3.80 7.18 0.54
C TYR A 129 -5.08 7.52 1.31
N TRP A 130 -4.99 8.50 2.19
CA TRP A 130 -6.09 8.88 3.06
C TRP A 130 -7.21 9.58 2.29
N THR A 131 -8.45 9.35 2.72
CA THR A 131 -9.65 9.93 2.09
C THR A 131 -9.59 11.45 2.05
N GLU A 132 -9.08 12.08 3.11
CA GLU A 132 -8.96 13.53 3.19
C GLU A 132 -7.92 14.08 2.19
N ASP A 133 -6.75 13.43 2.07
CA ASP A 133 -5.73 13.81 1.09
C ASP A 133 -6.24 13.63 -0.34
N PHE A 134 -7.06 12.61 -0.56
CA PHE A 134 -7.71 12.38 -1.84
C PHE A 134 -8.70 13.51 -2.17
N LYS A 135 -9.55 13.94 -1.22
CA LYS A 135 -10.46 15.07 -1.40
C LYS A 135 -9.71 16.35 -1.77
N GLN A 136 -8.68 16.69 -1.02
CA GLN A 136 -7.83 17.86 -1.33
C GLN A 136 -7.23 17.77 -2.73
N HIS A 137 -6.82 16.56 -3.15
CA HIS A 137 -6.34 16.34 -4.51
C HIS A 137 -7.43 16.58 -5.55
N ILE A 138 -8.64 16.04 -5.35
CA ILE A 138 -9.79 16.28 -6.24
C ILE A 138 -10.12 17.76 -6.34
N GLU A 139 -10.20 18.46 -5.21
CA GLU A 139 -10.46 19.90 -5.17
C GLU A 139 -9.38 20.70 -5.94
N SER A 140 -8.12 20.29 -5.84
CA SER A 140 -7.03 20.89 -6.62
C SER A 140 -7.21 20.73 -8.14
N LEU A 141 -7.91 19.69 -8.59
CA LEU A 141 -8.23 19.43 -10.00
C LEU A 141 -9.50 20.16 -10.47
N MET A 142 -10.30 20.70 -9.55
CA MET A 142 -11.48 21.54 -9.85
C MET A 142 -11.10 23.01 -10.06
N VAL A 143 -9.92 23.42 -9.60
CA VAL A 143 -9.46 24.80 -9.72
C VAL A 143 -8.45 24.93 -10.87
N VAL A 144 -8.66 25.92 -11.73
CA VAL A 144 -7.71 26.28 -12.78
C VAL A 144 -6.62 27.17 -12.19
N ASN A 145 -5.50 26.57 -11.80
CA ASN A 145 -4.30 27.27 -11.35
C ASN A 145 -3.23 27.27 -12.45
N GLU A 146 -2.28 28.21 -12.44
CA GLU A 146 -1.15 28.24 -13.38
C GLU A 146 -0.35 26.93 -13.42
N SER A 147 -0.27 26.18 -12.30
CA SER A 147 0.35 24.87 -12.23
C SER A 147 -0.48 23.78 -12.94
N THR A 148 -1.80 23.93 -12.98
CA THR A 148 -2.73 23.07 -13.72
C THR A 148 -2.62 23.32 -15.21
N GLU A 149 -2.46 24.57 -15.64
CA GLU A 149 -2.20 24.94 -17.04
C GLU A 149 -0.92 24.29 -17.57
N LYS A 150 0.17 24.31 -16.80
CA LYS A 150 1.44 23.66 -17.18
C LYS A 150 1.34 22.13 -17.25
N LYS A 151 0.54 21.50 -16.39
CA LYS A 151 0.29 20.03 -16.42
C LYS A 151 -0.58 19.66 -17.62
N ILE A 152 -1.64 20.41 -17.90
CA ILE A 152 -2.53 20.18 -19.04
C ILE A 152 -1.75 20.39 -20.35
N GLN A 153 -0.91 21.43 -20.46
CA GLN A 153 -0.05 21.64 -21.62
C GLN A 153 0.98 20.53 -21.84
N LYS A 154 1.49 19.90 -20.79
CA LYS A 154 2.38 18.72 -20.91
C LYS A 154 1.63 17.48 -21.38
N LEU A 155 0.40 17.28 -20.93
CA LEU A 155 -0.44 16.14 -21.33
C LEU A 155 -0.93 16.26 -22.79
N THR A 156 -1.14 17.48 -23.29
CA THR A 156 -1.55 17.73 -24.68
C THR A 156 -0.39 17.74 -25.67
N LYS A 157 0.85 17.94 -25.23
CA LYS A 157 2.05 17.90 -26.11
C LYS A 157 2.53 16.50 -26.47
N VAL A 158 2.04 15.46 -25.84
CA VAL A 158 2.42 14.07 -26.16
C VAL A 158 1.68 13.53 -27.40
N ASP A 159 0.55 14.14 -27.79
CA ASP A 159 -0.27 13.67 -28.92
C ASP A 159 -0.04 14.42 -30.25
N SER A 160 0.96 15.30 -30.34
CA SER A 160 1.23 16.05 -31.56
C SER A 160 2.66 15.91 -32.04
N SER A 161 3.01 14.75 -32.54
CA SER A 161 4.15 14.54 -33.44
C SER A 161 3.64 14.12 -34.83
N SER A 162 3.05 15.04 -35.59
CA SER A 162 3.01 14.96 -37.04
C SER A 162 2.66 16.37 -37.62
N ASN A 163 3.64 16.87 -38.33
CA ASN A 163 3.59 17.91 -39.37
C ASN A 163 2.98 19.29 -39.04
N VAL A 164 3.94 20.21 -38.86
CA VAL A 164 3.73 21.64 -38.95
C VAL A 164 4.02 22.08 -40.38
N ASP A 165 3.01 22.66 -41.04
CA ASP A 165 3.24 23.88 -41.83
C ASP A 165 1.92 24.62 -42.04
N GLU A 166 2.01 25.97 -41.90
CA GLU A 166 1.02 26.98 -42.21
C GLU A 166 -0.30 27.04 -41.46
N LEU A 167 -0.34 27.96 -40.47
CA LEU A 167 -1.35 29.02 -40.45
C LEU A 167 -1.04 30.01 -39.31
N LYS A 168 -0.41 31.13 -39.69
CA LYS A 168 -0.36 32.36 -38.88
C LYS A 168 -1.76 32.93 -38.72
N GLY A 169 -2.19 33.14 -37.49
CA GLY A 169 -3.25 34.09 -37.19
C GLY A 169 -4.49 33.50 -36.54
N LYS A 170 -4.42 33.29 -35.23
CA LYS A 170 -5.41 33.61 -34.21
C LYS A 170 -4.94 32.98 -32.90
N LYS A 171 -4.43 33.77 -31.97
CA LYS A 171 -4.33 33.36 -30.55
C LYS A 171 -5.75 33.19 -30.03
N VAL A 172 -6.33 32.01 -30.23
CA VAL A 172 -7.47 31.58 -29.45
C VAL A 172 -6.88 31.19 -28.11
N SER A 173 -7.03 32.04 -27.12
CA SER A 173 -6.83 31.65 -25.72
C SER A 173 -7.85 30.55 -25.45
N LYS A 174 -7.47 29.28 -25.61
CA LYS A 174 -8.28 28.14 -25.14
C LYS A 174 -8.45 28.38 -23.66
N LYS A 175 -9.67 28.71 -23.25
CA LYS A 175 -10.06 28.79 -21.84
C LYS A 175 -9.74 27.45 -21.24
N VAL A 176 -8.73 27.40 -20.35
CA VAL A 176 -8.35 26.15 -19.69
C VAL A 176 -9.49 25.78 -18.75
N THR A 177 -10.16 24.69 -19.03
CA THR A 177 -11.22 24.15 -18.18
C THR A 177 -10.58 23.23 -17.13
N PRO A 178 -11.09 23.22 -15.88
CA PRO A 178 -10.63 22.28 -14.87
C PRO A 178 -10.90 20.84 -15.31
N ILE A 179 -10.14 19.88 -14.79
CA ILE A 179 -10.27 18.46 -15.16
C ILE A 179 -11.58 17.91 -14.58
N ILE A 180 -11.84 18.19 -13.31
CA ILE A 180 -13.02 17.75 -12.58
C ILE A 180 -14.02 18.90 -12.52
N LYS A 181 -15.27 18.57 -12.81
CA LYS A 181 -16.40 19.49 -12.77
C LYS A 181 -17.02 19.54 -11.38
N ASP A 182 -17.22 18.35 -10.79
CA ASP A 182 -17.93 18.18 -9.52
C ASP A 182 -17.63 16.82 -8.92
N TYR A 183 -17.76 16.69 -7.58
CA TYR A 183 -17.71 15.40 -6.91
C TYR A 183 -18.72 15.34 -5.78
N SER A 184 -19.17 14.14 -5.45
CA SER A 184 -20.04 13.85 -4.32
C SER A 184 -19.39 12.78 -3.45
N ASP A 185 -19.24 13.09 -2.16
CA ASP A 185 -18.68 12.15 -1.18
C ASP A 185 -19.82 11.50 -0.38
N LEU A 186 -19.94 10.20 -0.54
CA LEU A 186 -20.89 9.33 0.15
C LEU A 186 -20.17 8.35 1.08
N SER A 187 -18.87 8.58 1.32
CA SER A 187 -18.03 7.72 2.14
C SER A 187 -18.52 7.68 3.60
N THR A 188 -18.31 6.54 4.23
CA THR A 188 -18.56 6.32 5.66
C THR A 188 -17.24 6.04 6.37
N ASP A 189 -17.28 5.83 7.68
CA ASP A 189 -16.09 5.47 8.48
C ASP A 189 -15.41 4.17 8.03
N LYS A 190 -16.13 3.32 7.29
CA LYS A 190 -15.66 2.00 6.85
C LYS A 190 -15.49 1.85 5.35
N ASN A 191 -16.24 2.62 4.56
CA ASN A 191 -16.31 2.44 3.12
C ASN A 191 -16.04 3.76 2.40
N VAL A 192 -15.21 3.70 1.38
CA VAL A 192 -15.01 4.79 0.44
C VAL A 192 -16.08 4.70 -0.65
N GLU A 193 -16.81 5.78 -0.86
CA GLU A 193 -17.76 5.90 -1.95
C GLU A 193 -17.79 7.35 -2.45
N MET A 194 -17.21 7.61 -3.62
CA MET A 194 -17.15 8.95 -4.21
C MET A 194 -17.54 8.91 -5.68
N ASP A 195 -18.46 9.77 -6.07
CA ASP A 195 -18.82 10.01 -7.45
C ASP A 195 -18.06 11.22 -7.98
N ILE A 196 -17.31 11.06 -9.08
CA ILE A 196 -16.54 12.13 -9.70
C ILE A 196 -17.04 12.38 -11.10
N THR A 197 -17.35 13.64 -11.40
CA THR A 197 -17.78 14.10 -12.71
C THR A 197 -16.68 14.94 -13.37
N PHE A 198 -16.26 14.54 -14.56
CA PHE A 198 -15.25 15.24 -15.35
C PHE A 198 -15.89 16.27 -16.32
N HIS A 199 -15.16 17.30 -16.66
CA HIS A 199 -15.58 18.23 -17.71
C HIS A 199 -15.59 17.59 -19.09
N ASP A 200 -14.53 16.86 -19.42
CA ASP A 200 -14.37 16.16 -20.69
C ASP A 200 -14.63 14.65 -20.55
N SER A 201 -14.84 13.99 -21.68
CA SER A 201 -15.00 12.53 -21.69
C SER A 201 -13.74 11.84 -21.16
N ILE A 202 -13.97 10.83 -20.35
CA ILE A 202 -12.92 10.01 -19.73
C ILE A 202 -12.26 9.17 -20.81
N ASN A 203 -11.03 9.55 -21.16
CA ASN A 203 -10.18 8.72 -22.00
C ASN A 203 -9.21 7.96 -21.08
N GLU A 204 -9.43 6.68 -20.90
CA GLU A 204 -8.58 5.81 -20.08
C GLU A 204 -7.19 5.64 -20.69
N GLY A 205 -7.05 5.85 -22.00
CA GLY A 205 -5.83 5.64 -22.74
C GLY A 205 -5.45 4.16 -22.82
N PRO A 206 -4.39 3.80 -23.54
CA PRO A 206 -3.89 2.43 -23.57
C PRO A 206 -3.30 2.07 -22.20
N GLU A 207 -3.54 0.85 -21.75
CA GLU A 207 -2.83 0.27 -20.62
C GLU A 207 -1.34 0.20 -20.95
N THR A 208 -0.51 0.90 -20.19
CA THR A 208 0.94 0.82 -20.35
C THR A 208 1.44 -0.40 -19.58
N SER A 209 1.84 -1.43 -20.30
CA SER A 209 2.33 -2.71 -19.76
C SER A 209 3.68 -2.63 -19.05
N ASN A 210 4.32 -1.49 -19.02
CA ASN A 210 5.62 -1.31 -18.37
C ASN A 210 5.48 -0.55 -17.05
N GLY A 211 5.53 -1.27 -15.95
CA GLY A 211 5.62 -0.71 -14.60
C GLY A 211 4.29 -0.52 -13.86
N GLY A 212 3.23 -1.24 -14.24
CA GLY A 212 2.02 -1.36 -13.42
C GLY A 212 1.06 -0.17 -13.43
N ILE A 213 1.39 1.00 -13.96
CA ILE A 213 0.48 2.16 -14.04
C ILE A 213 -0.30 2.07 -15.34
N SER A 214 -1.56 1.72 -15.23
CA SER A 214 -2.31 1.26 -16.38
C SER A 214 -3.00 2.35 -17.17
N ASN A 215 -3.58 3.37 -16.56
CA ASN A 215 -4.36 4.31 -17.35
C ASN A 215 -4.28 5.77 -16.88
N LYS A 216 -4.77 6.65 -17.72
CA LYS A 216 -4.75 8.10 -17.49
C LYS A 216 -5.60 8.53 -16.29
N VAL A 217 -6.70 7.81 -16.01
CA VAL A 217 -7.59 8.08 -14.89
C VAL A 217 -6.88 7.78 -13.57
N GLU A 218 -6.30 6.59 -13.44
CA GLU A 218 -5.53 6.19 -12.25
C GLU A 218 -4.39 7.15 -11.97
N LYS A 219 -3.69 7.58 -13.02
CA LYS A 219 -2.59 8.55 -12.91
C LYS A 219 -3.08 9.95 -12.51
N THR A 220 -4.16 10.42 -13.10
CA THR A 220 -4.72 11.75 -12.82
C THR A 220 -5.26 11.84 -11.40
N LEU A 221 -5.97 10.81 -10.95
CA LEU A 221 -6.57 10.72 -9.62
C LEU A 221 -5.63 10.12 -8.57
N LYS A 222 -4.40 9.71 -8.94
CA LYS A 222 -3.46 9.02 -8.06
C LYS A 222 -4.05 7.78 -7.39
N LEU A 223 -4.84 7.01 -8.13
CA LEU A 223 -5.46 5.78 -7.64
C LEU A 223 -4.48 4.60 -7.58
N TYR A 224 -3.23 4.85 -7.26
CA TYR A 224 -2.20 3.84 -7.02
C TYR A 224 -1.19 4.31 -5.98
N SER A 225 -0.64 3.36 -5.23
CA SER A 225 0.49 3.54 -4.31
C SER A 225 1.54 2.48 -4.55
N THR A 226 2.81 2.82 -4.40
CA THR A 226 3.92 1.88 -4.58
C THR A 226 4.66 1.66 -3.28
N PHE A 227 5.06 0.42 -3.02
CA PHE A 227 5.81 -0.03 -1.86
C PHE A 227 7.07 -0.75 -2.29
N SER A 228 8.10 -0.73 -1.45
CA SER A 228 9.39 -1.37 -1.73
C SER A 228 9.87 -2.15 -0.52
N THR A 229 10.39 -3.36 -0.76
CA THR A 229 11.01 -4.22 0.26
C THR A 229 12.53 -4.03 0.34
N ASN A 230 13.06 -2.91 -0.14
CA ASN A 230 14.50 -2.63 -0.11
C ASN A 230 15.05 -2.25 1.27
N ASN A 231 14.19 -1.91 2.21
CA ASN A 231 14.56 -1.31 3.49
C ASN A 231 14.06 -2.14 4.67
N MET A 232 14.41 -3.42 4.70
CA MET A 232 14.05 -4.31 5.80
C MET A 232 15.23 -4.47 6.75
N HIS A 233 15.22 -3.73 7.86
CA HIS A 233 16.23 -3.82 8.93
C HIS A 233 15.57 -4.28 10.21
N LEU A 234 16.10 -5.33 10.82
CA LEU A 234 15.63 -5.88 12.09
C LEU A 234 16.83 -6.27 12.95
N PHE A 235 16.62 -6.26 14.26
CA PHE A 235 17.54 -6.88 15.20
C PHE A 235 17.32 -8.39 15.23
N ASP A 236 18.41 -9.14 15.33
CA ASP A 236 18.33 -10.58 15.60
C ASP A 236 18.24 -10.86 17.12
N HIS A 237 18.24 -12.14 17.49
CA HIS A 237 18.17 -12.58 18.89
C HIS A 237 19.42 -12.19 19.73
N GLU A 238 20.51 -11.79 19.09
CA GLU A 238 21.74 -11.27 19.72
C GLU A 238 21.76 -9.72 19.76
N GLU A 239 20.60 -9.08 19.47
CA GLU A 239 20.46 -7.62 19.37
C GLU A 239 21.34 -6.97 18.29
N LYS A 240 21.76 -7.74 17.28
CA LYS A 240 22.56 -7.26 16.17
C LYS A 240 21.66 -6.80 15.03
N LEU A 241 21.85 -5.56 14.58
CA LEU A 241 21.10 -5.01 13.45
C LEU A 241 21.52 -5.68 12.15
N LEU A 242 20.57 -6.30 11.46
CA LEU A 242 20.76 -6.95 10.17
C LEU A 242 19.85 -6.33 9.12
N LYS A 243 20.34 -6.30 7.88
CA LYS A 243 19.53 -5.99 6.71
C LYS A 243 19.11 -7.28 6.03
N TYR A 244 17.81 -7.39 5.80
CA TYR A 244 17.21 -8.52 5.09
C TYR A 244 16.83 -8.12 3.67
N ASN A 245 16.98 -9.03 2.71
CA ASN A 245 16.69 -8.78 1.31
C ASN A 245 15.36 -9.39 0.87
N THR A 246 14.90 -10.43 1.56
CA THR A 246 13.64 -11.12 1.29
C THR A 246 12.91 -11.42 2.59
N GLU A 247 11.63 -11.72 2.47
CA GLU A 247 10.76 -12.12 3.58
C GLU A 247 11.17 -13.49 4.12
N GLU A 248 11.62 -14.36 3.22
CA GLU A 248 12.13 -15.69 3.58
C GLU A 248 13.35 -15.60 4.51
N GLU A 249 14.29 -14.67 4.25
CA GLU A 249 15.44 -14.46 5.13
C GLU A 249 15.01 -14.10 6.56
N ILE A 250 13.93 -13.33 6.72
CA ILE A 250 13.38 -12.99 8.05
C ILE A 250 12.79 -14.24 8.70
N ILE A 251 12.04 -15.06 7.95
CA ILE A 251 11.45 -16.30 8.48
C ILE A 251 12.54 -17.31 8.84
N GLU A 252 13.60 -17.45 8.01
CA GLU A 252 14.74 -18.32 8.27
C GLU A 252 15.49 -17.91 9.55
N LYS A 253 15.60 -16.63 9.85
CA LYS A 253 16.24 -16.15 11.07
C LYS A 253 15.34 -16.32 12.31
N TYR A 254 14.03 -16.32 12.12
CA TYR A 254 13.05 -16.54 13.16
C TYR A 254 12.90 -18.03 13.54
N TYR A 255 13.06 -18.95 12.59
CA TYR A 255 12.70 -20.36 12.69
C TYR A 255 13.59 -21.21 13.64
N PRO A 256 14.90 -20.97 13.84
CA PRO A 256 15.80 -21.79 14.68
C PRO A 256 15.37 -21.96 16.11
#